data_8eac573199683c1133ca8b518ca74d7e
#
_entry.id   8eac573199683c1133ca8b518ca74d7e
#
_cell.length_a   1.000
_cell.length_b   1.000
_cell.length_c   1.000
_cell.angle_alpha   90.00
_cell.angle_beta   90.00
_cell.angle_gamma   90.00
#
_symmetry.space_group_name_H-M   'P 1'
#
loop_
_entity.id
_entity.type
_entity.pdbx_description
1 polymer ?
#
loop_
_entity_poly.entity_id
_entity_poly.type
_entity_poly.pdbx_seq_one_letter_code
_entity_poly.pdbx_strand_id
1 'polypeptide(L)'
;MVLLSSAGGRNPLFALAASAGAMLIFIFAFLAWQSPSKIPFTRQNPPHMSETPIHAEKAPTSINDIIRTLYAPLKAEPTEPFIREPNGSHIELPPHPRYKKPLGSEILILDLETRPLQSTDDFQRGEYEWRNINHVSGGIFNHYTYALIHGYDYKFIQASNFEDRHATWIKPSALANHIKNYKFIIFLDADAAFRFLHVPMEWMLNYWDIKKSDAITMAKDPWDPKSPQYNSDRFNRTYTNTGFMIVQNTPQILPILKAWHECPDDVRYANCSQWKTPRFHEQSAFGEYIRYDYEPYIKELDCGEANGFPGVEVSNCQGKLIRHYWFEKHLVKDDFQQNMMNAITMPIQKLFADNIGHIITKTEENVIH
;
A
#
# COMPACT_ATOMS: atom_id res chain seq x y z
N MET A 1 50.61 24.31 -15.08
CA MET A 1 51.27 23.32 -15.94
C MET A 1 50.17 22.37 -16.34
N VAL A 2 49.42 22.70 -17.37
CA VAL A 2 49.47 22.47 -18.82
C VAL A 2 49.64 20.99 -19.12
N LEU A 3 48.58 20.41 -19.73
CA LEU A 3 48.51 19.76 -21.04
C LEU A 3 47.25 18.87 -21.11
N LEU A 4 46.26 19.22 -21.93
CA LEU A 4 45.94 18.80 -23.32
C LEU A 4 45.43 17.35 -23.43
N SER A 5 44.19 17.15 -23.69
CA SER A 5 43.39 17.05 -24.95
C SER A 5 43.67 15.77 -25.76
N SER A 6 42.64 15.00 -26.00
CA SER A 6 42.44 14.39 -27.31
C SER A 6 40.95 14.14 -27.55
N ALA A 7 40.43 14.80 -28.57
CA ALA A 7 39.13 14.62 -29.16
C ALA A 7 39.15 13.39 -30.08
N GLY A 8 38.25 12.44 -29.88
CA GLY A 8 37.97 11.35 -30.82
C GLY A 8 36.70 11.68 -31.61
N GLY A 9 36.90 12.07 -32.86
CA GLY A 9 35.83 12.38 -33.80
C GLY A 9 34.96 11.15 -34.11
N ARG A 10 33.66 11.29 -33.91
CA ARG A 10 32.67 10.33 -34.42
C ARG A 10 32.27 10.70 -35.84
N ASN A 11 32.49 9.80 -36.77
CA ASN A 11 32.14 9.94 -38.19
C ASN A 11 30.60 10.06 -38.36
N PRO A 12 30.11 11.12 -39.04
CA PRO A 12 28.67 11.34 -39.23
C PRO A 12 28.00 10.38 -40.22
N LEU A 13 28.75 9.55 -40.93
CA LEU A 13 28.22 8.62 -41.93
C LEU A 13 27.50 7.39 -41.33
N PHE A 14 27.75 7.00 -40.08
CA PHE A 14 27.07 5.89 -39.45
C PHE A 14 25.68 6.25 -38.91
N ALA A 15 25.39 7.52 -38.66
CA ALA A 15 24.08 7.95 -38.15
C ALA A 15 23.00 8.00 -39.26
N LEU A 16 23.37 8.18 -40.51
CA LEU A 16 22.43 8.22 -41.66
C LEU A 16 21.99 6.81 -42.11
N ALA A 17 22.83 5.79 -41.95
CA ALA A 17 22.49 4.43 -42.36
C ALA A 17 21.46 3.76 -41.39
N ALA A 18 21.50 4.10 -40.10
CA ALA A 18 20.57 3.55 -39.09
C ALA A 18 19.16 4.14 -39.21
N SER A 19 19.03 5.40 -39.65
CA SER A 19 17.72 6.06 -39.80
C SER A 19 16.97 5.61 -41.06
N ALA A 20 17.68 5.28 -42.14
CA ALA A 20 17.07 4.78 -43.39
C ALA A 20 16.53 3.34 -43.23
N GLY A 21 17.21 2.48 -42.46
CA GLY A 21 16.77 1.12 -42.20
C GLY A 21 15.48 1.04 -41.36
N ALA A 22 15.37 1.89 -40.32
CA ALA A 22 14.17 1.96 -39.48
C ALA A 22 12.95 2.48 -40.28
N MET A 23 13.12 3.43 -41.18
CA MET A 23 12.02 3.97 -41.96
C MET A 23 11.49 2.98 -43.03
N LEU A 24 12.35 2.13 -43.60
CA LEU A 24 11.93 1.06 -44.53
C LEU A 24 11.13 -0.04 -43.82
N ILE A 25 11.48 -0.41 -42.59
CA ILE A 25 10.74 -1.41 -41.82
C ILE A 25 9.34 -0.89 -41.47
N PHE A 26 9.18 0.39 -41.14
CA PHE A 26 7.86 1.00 -40.89
C PHE A 26 6.99 1.08 -42.15
N ILE A 27 7.56 1.35 -43.32
CA ILE A 27 6.81 1.38 -44.56
C ILE A 27 6.35 -0.02 -44.98
N PHE A 28 7.16 -1.06 -44.80
CA PHE A 28 6.75 -2.44 -45.08
C PHE A 28 5.68 -2.94 -44.10
N ALA A 29 5.76 -2.59 -42.82
CA ALA A 29 4.74 -2.92 -41.82
C ALA A 29 3.40 -2.20 -42.12
N PHE A 30 3.45 -0.94 -42.58
CA PHE A 30 2.26 -0.18 -42.94
C PHE A 30 1.59 -0.67 -44.24
N LEU A 31 2.36 -1.10 -45.24
CA LEU A 31 1.84 -1.66 -46.49
C LEU A 31 1.27 -3.07 -46.30
N ALA A 32 1.84 -3.88 -45.41
CA ALA A 32 1.29 -5.19 -45.05
C ALA A 32 -0.05 -5.09 -44.30
N TRP A 33 -0.32 -3.98 -43.61
CA TRP A 33 -1.59 -3.76 -42.90
C TRP A 33 -2.72 -3.31 -43.86
N GLN A 34 -2.43 -2.82 -45.04
CA GLN A 34 -3.44 -2.33 -45.99
C GLN A 34 -3.92 -3.38 -47.04
N SER A 35 -3.46 -4.62 -46.95
CA SER A 35 -3.95 -5.66 -47.83
C SER A 35 -5.21 -6.32 -47.25
N PRO A 36 -6.40 -6.12 -47.79
CA PRO A 36 -7.59 -6.83 -47.35
C PRO A 36 -7.56 -8.27 -47.88
N SER A 37 -6.98 -9.19 -47.15
CA SER A 37 -7.18 -10.62 -47.40
C SER A 37 -8.63 -10.98 -47.01
N LYS A 38 -9.51 -11.08 -47.98
CA LYS A 38 -10.85 -11.67 -47.83
C LYS A 38 -10.68 -13.17 -47.60
N ILE A 39 -10.50 -13.57 -46.34
CA ILE A 39 -10.68 -14.95 -45.94
C ILE A 39 -12.17 -15.10 -45.63
N PRO A 40 -12.91 -16.03 -46.23
CA PRO A 40 -14.31 -16.29 -45.90
C PRO A 40 -14.35 -16.93 -44.50
N PHE A 41 -14.71 -16.15 -43.53
CA PHE A 41 -15.04 -16.65 -42.16
C PHE A 41 -16.33 -17.44 -42.27
N THR A 42 -16.28 -18.78 -42.35
CA THR A 42 -17.42 -19.64 -42.00
C THR A 42 -17.65 -19.47 -40.51
N ARG A 43 -18.73 -18.80 -40.20
CA ARG A 43 -19.22 -18.60 -38.83
C ARG A 43 -19.68 -19.98 -38.30
N GLN A 44 -18.78 -20.76 -37.72
CA GLN A 44 -19.17 -21.84 -36.84
C GLN A 44 -19.70 -21.21 -35.56
N ASN A 45 -20.94 -21.53 -35.22
CA ASN A 45 -21.51 -21.13 -33.93
C ASN A 45 -20.58 -21.63 -32.82
N PRO A 46 -20.24 -20.80 -31.83
CA PRO A 46 -19.46 -21.25 -30.70
C PRO A 46 -20.19 -22.41 -30.03
N PRO A 47 -19.49 -23.45 -29.57
CA PRO A 47 -20.10 -24.56 -28.87
C PRO A 47 -20.89 -24.01 -27.67
N HIS A 48 -22.11 -24.47 -27.49
CA HIS A 48 -22.97 -24.18 -26.36
C HIS A 48 -22.17 -24.48 -25.08
N MET A 49 -21.77 -23.46 -24.37
CA MET A 49 -21.23 -23.61 -23.01
C MET A 49 -22.35 -24.20 -22.17
N SER A 50 -22.12 -25.37 -21.61
CA SER A 50 -23.01 -25.99 -20.62
C SER A 50 -23.13 -25.02 -19.45
N GLU A 51 -24.25 -24.31 -19.39
CA GLU A 51 -24.64 -23.53 -18.24
C GLU A 51 -24.96 -24.47 -17.09
N THR A 52 -24.00 -24.75 -16.23
CA THR A 52 -24.34 -25.15 -14.87
C THR A 52 -25.13 -23.99 -14.28
N PRO A 53 -26.31 -24.21 -13.67
CA PRO A 53 -27.06 -23.12 -13.06
C PRO A 53 -26.24 -22.53 -11.92
N ILE A 54 -25.53 -21.46 -12.20
CA ILE A 54 -24.98 -20.56 -11.19
C ILE A 54 -26.23 -19.97 -10.55
N HIS A 55 -26.44 -20.19 -9.25
CA HIS A 55 -27.40 -19.43 -8.46
C HIS A 55 -27.23 -17.97 -8.88
N ALA A 56 -28.29 -17.36 -9.35
CA ALA A 56 -28.28 -16.01 -9.90
C ALA A 56 -27.88 -15.03 -8.79
N GLU A 57 -26.59 -14.90 -8.58
CA GLU A 57 -26.02 -13.85 -7.79
C GLU A 57 -26.35 -12.55 -8.51
N LYS A 58 -27.00 -11.63 -7.81
CA LYS A 58 -27.42 -10.34 -8.38
C LYS A 58 -26.22 -9.69 -9.05
N ALA A 59 -26.32 -9.39 -10.35
CA ALA A 59 -25.23 -8.76 -11.09
C ALA A 59 -24.71 -7.52 -10.34
N PRO A 60 -23.38 -7.32 -10.25
CA PRO A 60 -22.80 -6.18 -9.54
C PRO A 60 -23.35 -4.88 -10.15
N THR A 61 -23.88 -4.01 -9.30
CA THR A 61 -24.55 -2.77 -9.71
C THR A 61 -23.65 -1.53 -9.59
N SER A 62 -22.51 -1.67 -8.94
CA SER A 62 -21.54 -0.59 -8.73
C SER A 62 -20.10 -1.07 -8.86
N ILE A 63 -19.16 -0.13 -9.03
CA ILE A 63 -17.73 -0.46 -9.03
C ILE A 63 -17.28 -1.08 -7.68
N ASN A 64 -17.90 -0.68 -6.58
CA ASN A 64 -17.64 -1.25 -5.26
C ASN A 64 -18.01 -2.75 -5.22
N ASP A 65 -19.16 -3.12 -5.81
CA ASP A 65 -19.58 -4.51 -5.88
C ASP A 65 -18.64 -5.31 -6.78
N ILE A 66 -18.17 -4.73 -7.88
CA ILE A 66 -17.19 -5.35 -8.77
C ILE A 66 -15.87 -5.63 -8.02
N ILE A 67 -15.34 -4.66 -7.28
CA ILE A 67 -14.12 -4.82 -6.49
C ILE A 67 -14.29 -5.93 -5.45
N ARG A 68 -15.39 -5.92 -4.70
CA ARG A 68 -15.68 -6.95 -3.69
C ARG A 68 -15.81 -8.34 -4.32
N THR A 69 -16.50 -8.45 -5.44
CA THR A 69 -16.66 -9.71 -6.17
C THR A 69 -15.32 -10.24 -6.69
N LEU A 70 -14.47 -9.35 -7.21
CA LEU A 70 -13.13 -9.68 -7.70
C LEU A 70 -12.24 -10.24 -6.58
N TYR A 71 -12.31 -9.63 -5.40
CA TYR A 71 -11.50 -10.05 -4.25
C TYR A 71 -12.11 -11.19 -3.43
N ALA A 72 -13.41 -11.47 -3.57
CA ALA A 72 -14.09 -12.51 -2.76
C ALA A 72 -13.38 -13.87 -2.76
N PRO A 73 -12.92 -14.43 -3.91
CA PRO A 73 -12.22 -15.71 -3.93
C PRO A 73 -10.79 -15.67 -3.41
N LEU A 74 -10.22 -14.47 -3.23
CA LEU A 74 -8.83 -14.25 -2.79
C LEU A 74 -8.77 -13.89 -1.31
N LYS A 75 -9.85 -13.33 -0.77
CA LYS A 75 -9.90 -12.77 0.58
C LYS A 75 -9.63 -13.86 1.61
N ALA A 76 -8.61 -13.62 2.43
CA ALA A 76 -8.31 -14.50 3.55
C ALA A 76 -9.32 -14.32 4.70
N GLU A 77 -9.53 -15.39 5.45
CA GLU A 77 -10.33 -15.34 6.66
C GLU A 77 -9.51 -14.81 7.84
N PRO A 78 -10.14 -14.19 8.86
CA PRO A 78 -9.45 -13.73 10.06
C PRO A 78 -8.63 -14.81 10.79
N THR A 79 -8.96 -16.08 10.56
CA THR A 79 -8.33 -17.24 11.18
C THR A 79 -7.59 -18.12 10.18
N GLU A 80 -7.34 -17.61 8.97
CA GLU A 80 -6.55 -18.33 7.97
C GLU A 80 -5.19 -18.74 8.56
N PRO A 81 -4.80 -20.02 8.50
CA PRO A 81 -3.61 -20.47 9.22
C PRO A 81 -2.30 -19.86 8.70
N PHE A 82 -2.28 -19.45 7.46
CA PHE A 82 -1.12 -18.77 6.87
C PHE A 82 -1.50 -17.92 5.66
N ILE A 83 -0.69 -16.91 5.39
CA ILE A 83 -0.73 -16.15 4.13
C ILE A 83 0.46 -16.54 3.29
N ARG A 84 0.21 -16.83 2.00
CA ARG A 84 1.27 -17.19 1.06
C ARG A 84 1.92 -15.94 0.49
N GLU A 85 3.24 -15.90 0.50
CA GLU A 85 4.03 -14.86 -0.13
C GLU A 85 4.33 -15.17 -1.62
N PRO A 86 4.60 -14.16 -2.45
CA PRO A 86 4.91 -14.36 -3.87
C PRO A 86 6.12 -15.28 -4.14
N ASN A 87 7.06 -15.34 -3.22
CA ASN A 87 8.24 -16.22 -3.30
C ASN A 87 7.94 -17.67 -2.91
N GLY A 88 6.68 -17.98 -2.53
CA GLY A 88 6.23 -19.31 -2.11
C GLY A 88 6.38 -19.59 -0.62
N SER A 89 7.00 -18.69 0.17
CA SER A 89 7.02 -18.82 1.63
C SER A 89 5.65 -18.51 2.24
N HIS A 90 5.50 -18.81 3.52
CA HIS A 90 4.26 -18.56 4.26
C HIS A 90 4.52 -17.67 5.46
N ILE A 91 3.57 -16.79 5.75
CA ILE A 91 3.47 -16.06 7.01
C ILE A 91 2.43 -16.81 7.85
N GLU A 92 2.85 -17.47 8.91
CA GLU A 92 1.98 -18.32 9.73
C GLU A 92 1.26 -17.50 10.81
N LEU A 93 -0.02 -17.78 11.00
CA LEU A 93 -0.81 -17.19 12.07
C LEU A 93 -0.47 -17.91 13.40
N PRO A 94 -0.20 -17.17 14.49
CA PRO A 94 -0.04 -17.79 15.81
C PRO A 94 -1.29 -18.58 16.24
N PRO A 95 -1.12 -19.65 17.03
CA PRO A 95 -2.24 -20.42 17.55
C PRO A 95 -3.17 -19.57 18.40
N HIS A 96 -4.46 -19.93 18.43
CA HIS A 96 -5.50 -19.29 19.25
C HIS A 96 -5.78 -17.81 18.88
N PRO A 97 -6.14 -17.52 17.62
CA PRO A 97 -6.46 -16.17 17.16
C PRO A 97 -7.61 -15.58 17.99
N ARG A 98 -7.46 -14.31 18.35
CA ARG A 98 -8.41 -13.56 19.20
C ARG A 98 -9.60 -13.04 18.41
N TYR A 99 -9.32 -12.51 17.22
CA TYR A 99 -10.31 -11.93 16.31
C TYR A 99 -10.73 -12.99 15.29
N LYS A 100 -11.86 -13.68 15.55
CA LYS A 100 -12.29 -14.84 14.74
C LYS A 100 -13.32 -14.49 13.68
N LYS A 101 -13.87 -13.27 13.72
CA LYS A 101 -14.90 -12.80 12.80
C LYS A 101 -14.52 -11.41 12.28
N PRO A 102 -14.94 -11.07 11.07
CA PRO A 102 -14.80 -9.71 10.56
C PRO A 102 -15.42 -8.67 11.51
N LEU A 103 -14.74 -7.56 11.71
CA LEU A 103 -15.19 -6.42 12.52
C LEU A 103 -15.95 -5.40 11.66
N GLY A 104 -15.73 -5.40 10.34
CA GLY A 104 -16.42 -4.49 9.43
C GLY A 104 -16.29 -3.03 9.86
N SER A 105 -17.39 -2.30 9.93
CA SER A 105 -17.42 -0.87 10.29
C SER A 105 -16.98 -0.54 11.73
N GLU A 106 -16.63 -1.53 12.57
CA GLU A 106 -15.95 -1.27 13.82
C GLU A 106 -14.48 -0.82 13.64
N ILE A 107 -13.93 -1.01 12.41
CA ILE A 107 -12.59 -0.53 12.00
C ILE A 107 -12.76 0.67 11.09
N LEU A 108 -12.01 1.74 11.39
CA LEU A 108 -11.81 2.89 10.52
C LEU A 108 -10.43 2.83 9.90
N ILE A 109 -10.34 2.88 8.58
CA ILE A 109 -9.11 3.22 7.86
C ILE A 109 -9.09 4.74 7.69
N LEU A 110 -8.02 5.38 8.14
CA LEU A 110 -7.93 6.83 8.24
C LEU A 110 -6.76 7.40 7.47
N ASP A 111 -7.05 8.24 6.49
CA ASP A 111 -6.10 9.12 5.82
C ASP A 111 -6.20 10.54 6.36
N LEU A 112 -5.08 11.24 6.37
CA LEU A 112 -4.97 12.59 6.89
C LEU A 112 -4.05 13.44 5.99
N GLU A 113 -4.55 14.58 5.52
CA GLU A 113 -3.81 15.49 4.65
C GLU A 113 -4.00 16.94 5.09
N THR A 114 -2.91 17.70 5.12
CA THR A 114 -2.95 19.14 5.40
C THR A 114 -2.64 20.00 4.18
N ARG A 115 -2.07 19.41 3.13
CA ARG A 115 -1.80 20.12 1.87
C ARG A 115 -3.11 20.33 1.11
N PRO A 116 -3.28 21.45 0.39
CA PRO A 116 -4.47 21.67 -0.43
C PRO A 116 -4.61 20.57 -1.50
N LEU A 117 -5.72 19.86 -1.51
CA LEU A 117 -5.99 18.77 -2.46
C LEU A 117 -5.88 19.22 -3.93
N GLN A 118 -6.24 20.46 -4.21
CA GLN A 118 -6.21 21.06 -5.56
C GLN A 118 -4.78 21.22 -6.12
N SER A 119 -3.76 21.24 -5.27
CA SER A 119 -2.37 21.49 -5.69
C SER A 119 -1.53 20.22 -5.77
N THR A 120 -1.93 19.13 -5.12
CA THR A 120 -1.09 17.95 -4.93
C THR A 120 -1.66 16.67 -5.52
N ASP A 121 -2.98 16.65 -5.82
CA ASP A 121 -3.66 15.40 -6.06
C ASP A 121 -4.47 15.36 -7.32
N ASP A 122 -4.19 14.33 -8.09
CA ASP A 122 -4.87 14.03 -9.34
C ASP A 122 -6.23 13.37 -9.08
N PHE A 123 -6.49 12.83 -7.89
CA PHE A 123 -7.72 12.08 -7.62
C PHE A 123 -9.00 12.94 -7.56
N GLN A 124 -8.88 14.27 -7.58
CA GLN A 124 -10.01 15.18 -7.71
C GLN A 124 -10.18 15.81 -9.10
N ARG A 125 -9.27 15.51 -10.03
CA ARG A 125 -9.35 16.01 -11.40
C ARG A 125 -10.10 15.01 -12.27
N GLY A 126 -11.00 15.47 -13.14
CA GLY A 126 -12.01 14.66 -13.83
C GLY A 126 -11.55 13.52 -14.72
N GLU A 127 -10.32 13.55 -15.24
CA GLU A 127 -9.78 12.47 -16.07
C GLU A 127 -8.49 11.93 -15.45
N TYR A 128 -8.53 10.62 -15.11
CA TYR A 128 -7.39 9.94 -14.51
C TYR A 128 -6.63 9.15 -15.55
N GLU A 129 -5.34 9.40 -15.61
CA GLU A 129 -4.43 8.53 -16.30
C GLU A 129 -3.44 7.95 -15.28
N TRP A 130 -3.44 6.62 -15.13
CA TRP A 130 -2.66 5.93 -14.10
C TRP A 130 -1.19 6.34 -14.06
N ARG A 131 -0.55 6.54 -15.22
CA ARG A 131 0.86 6.96 -15.30
C ARG A 131 1.13 8.31 -14.65
N ASN A 132 0.13 9.20 -14.62
CA ASN A 132 0.24 10.57 -14.11
C ASN A 132 -0.15 10.70 -12.63
N ILE A 133 -0.74 9.65 -12.04
CA ILE A 133 -1.11 9.64 -10.64
C ILE A 133 0.15 9.69 -9.78
N ASN A 134 0.19 10.62 -8.82
CA ASN A 134 1.30 10.75 -7.88
C ASN A 134 1.24 9.70 -6.76
N HIS A 135 2.31 9.62 -5.95
CA HIS A 135 2.42 8.64 -4.87
C HIS A 135 1.36 8.84 -3.77
N VAL A 136 0.97 10.08 -3.47
CA VAL A 136 -0.06 10.39 -2.46
C VAL A 136 -1.38 9.75 -2.86
N SER A 137 -1.82 10.00 -4.10
CA SER A 137 -3.04 9.37 -4.63
C SER A 137 -2.93 7.84 -4.69
N GLY A 138 -1.74 7.32 -5.00
CA GLY A 138 -1.48 5.87 -5.01
C GLY A 138 -1.69 5.22 -3.64
N GLY A 139 -1.19 5.85 -2.57
CA GLY A 139 -1.41 5.40 -1.19
C GLY A 139 -2.88 5.48 -0.78
N ILE A 140 -3.53 6.61 -1.03
CA ILE A 140 -4.96 6.80 -0.75
C ILE A 140 -5.81 5.74 -1.46
N PHE A 141 -5.52 5.41 -2.72
CA PHE A 141 -6.24 4.36 -3.44
C PHE A 141 -5.99 2.97 -2.85
N ASN A 142 -4.78 2.67 -2.37
CA ASN A 142 -4.50 1.44 -1.64
C ASN A 142 -5.37 1.33 -0.39
N HIS A 143 -5.39 2.38 0.45
CA HIS A 143 -6.13 2.41 1.71
C HIS A 143 -7.65 2.33 1.49
N TYR A 144 -8.17 3.13 0.55
CA TYR A 144 -9.60 3.13 0.23
C TYR A 144 -10.06 1.79 -0.33
N THR A 145 -9.30 1.21 -1.27
CA THR A 145 -9.61 -0.11 -1.84
C THR A 145 -9.56 -1.20 -0.78
N TYR A 146 -8.59 -1.15 0.14
CA TYR A 146 -8.52 -2.07 1.28
C TYR A 146 -9.77 -2.00 2.15
N ALA A 147 -10.22 -0.80 2.48
CA ALA A 147 -11.46 -0.61 3.24
C ALA A 147 -12.68 -1.18 2.51
N LEU A 148 -12.79 -0.94 1.19
CA LEU A 148 -13.87 -1.48 0.35
C LEU A 148 -13.91 -3.01 0.34
N ILE A 149 -12.77 -3.66 0.18
CA ILE A 149 -12.66 -5.13 0.12
C ILE A 149 -13.15 -5.76 1.42
N HIS A 150 -12.78 -5.18 2.57
CA HIS A 150 -13.05 -5.75 3.87
C HIS A 150 -14.34 -5.24 4.54
N GLY A 151 -14.95 -4.20 3.98
CA GLY A 151 -16.14 -3.57 4.54
C GLY A 151 -15.86 -2.72 5.77
N TYR A 152 -14.65 -2.16 5.87
CA TYR A 152 -14.27 -1.19 6.88
C TYR A 152 -14.79 0.20 6.52
N ASP A 153 -14.98 1.05 7.53
CA ASP A 153 -15.20 2.46 7.28
C ASP A 153 -13.91 3.10 6.77
N TYR A 154 -14.06 4.09 5.92
CA TYR A 154 -12.95 4.90 5.42
C TYR A 154 -13.24 6.37 5.63
N LYS A 155 -12.23 7.12 6.09
CA LYS A 155 -12.27 8.58 6.16
C LYS A 155 -10.98 9.18 5.65
N PHE A 156 -11.13 10.21 4.84
CA PHE A 156 -10.07 11.12 4.45
C PHE A 156 -10.33 12.46 5.13
N ILE A 157 -9.40 12.89 5.99
CA ILE A 157 -9.51 14.16 6.72
C ILE A 157 -8.61 15.20 6.04
N GLN A 158 -9.22 16.21 5.48
CA GLN A 158 -8.54 17.45 5.09
C GLN A 158 -8.46 18.35 6.32
N ALA A 159 -7.26 18.53 6.86
CA ALA A 159 -7.04 19.32 8.06
C ALA A 159 -6.32 20.64 7.75
N SER A 160 -6.50 21.63 8.61
CA SER A 160 -5.70 22.85 8.56
C SER A 160 -4.32 22.63 9.16
N ASN A 161 -3.31 23.30 8.63
CA ASN A 161 -1.98 23.33 9.22
C ASN A 161 -1.99 24.07 10.56
N PHE A 162 -1.09 23.68 11.45
CA PHE A 162 -0.70 24.51 12.58
C PHE A 162 0.20 25.66 12.10
N GLU A 163 0.13 26.80 12.78
CA GLU A 163 1.03 27.93 12.52
C GLU A 163 2.39 27.76 13.20
N ASP A 164 2.44 27.06 14.34
CA ASP A 164 3.59 26.98 15.25
C ASP A 164 4.33 25.63 15.21
N ARG A 165 3.85 24.65 14.45
CA ARG A 165 4.42 23.30 14.43
C ARG A 165 4.24 22.60 13.09
N HIS A 166 4.99 21.53 12.86
CA HIS A 166 4.90 20.74 11.63
C HIS A 166 3.52 20.10 11.44
N ALA A 167 3.11 19.94 10.19
CA ALA A 167 1.79 19.41 9.79
C ALA A 167 1.44 18.06 10.44
N THR A 168 2.44 17.19 10.64
CA THR A 168 2.23 15.86 11.22
C THR A 168 1.67 15.87 12.65
N TRP A 169 1.80 16.99 13.37
CA TRP A 169 1.21 17.19 14.70
C TRP A 169 -0.32 17.13 14.74
N ILE A 170 -0.96 17.08 13.58
CA ILE A 170 -2.41 16.87 13.51
C ILE A 170 -2.83 15.44 13.87
N LYS A 171 -1.92 14.46 13.76
CA LYS A 171 -2.21 13.04 13.99
C LYS A 171 -2.90 12.77 15.34
N PRO A 172 -2.36 13.19 16.50
CA PRO A 172 -2.99 12.91 17.79
C PRO A 172 -4.41 13.44 17.91
N SER A 173 -4.68 14.65 17.44
CA SER A 173 -6.02 15.27 17.53
C SER A 173 -7.00 14.62 16.57
N ALA A 174 -6.58 14.28 15.34
CA ALA A 174 -7.42 13.58 14.38
C ALA A 174 -7.84 12.20 14.90
N LEU A 175 -6.90 11.44 15.47
CA LEU A 175 -7.19 10.16 16.11
C LEU A 175 -8.15 10.29 17.29
N ALA A 176 -7.92 11.28 18.20
CA ALA A 176 -8.74 11.49 19.38
C ALA A 176 -10.19 11.86 19.04
N ASN A 177 -10.39 12.63 17.97
CA ASN A 177 -11.70 13.08 17.53
C ASN A 177 -12.58 11.95 16.95
N HIS A 178 -11.96 10.86 16.50
CA HIS A 178 -12.68 9.78 15.82
C HIS A 178 -12.73 8.46 16.60
N ILE A 179 -11.77 8.17 17.49
CA ILE A 179 -11.62 6.85 18.11
C ILE A 179 -12.84 6.40 18.91
N LYS A 180 -13.62 7.32 19.47
CA LYS A 180 -14.81 6.98 20.26
C LYS A 180 -15.90 6.22 19.49
N ASN A 181 -15.92 6.39 18.16
CA ASN A 181 -16.92 5.79 17.29
C ASN A 181 -16.50 4.42 16.74
N TYR A 182 -15.27 4.00 16.96
CA TYR A 182 -14.70 2.79 16.38
C TYR A 182 -14.04 1.95 17.47
N LYS A 183 -13.87 0.68 17.19
CA LYS A 183 -13.07 -0.22 18.02
C LYS A 183 -11.58 -0.06 17.72
N PHE A 184 -11.26 0.14 16.45
CA PHE A 184 -9.92 0.42 15.96
C PHE A 184 -9.94 1.56 14.93
N ILE A 185 -8.91 2.40 14.98
CA ILE A 185 -8.50 3.24 13.86
C ILE A 185 -7.18 2.70 13.36
N ILE A 186 -7.10 2.45 12.07
CA ILE A 186 -5.88 2.10 11.36
C ILE A 186 -5.48 3.33 10.55
N PHE A 187 -4.43 4.00 11.00
CA PHE A 187 -3.89 5.18 10.35
C PHE A 187 -2.70 4.81 9.47
N LEU A 188 -2.64 5.38 8.28
CA LEU A 188 -1.50 5.28 7.38
C LEU A 188 -1.11 6.65 6.83
N ASP A 189 0.20 6.91 6.71
CA ASP A 189 0.71 8.01 5.90
C ASP A 189 0.50 7.69 4.41
N ALA A 190 0.37 8.70 3.56
CA ALA A 190 0.10 8.53 2.13
C ALA A 190 1.21 7.80 1.36
N ASP A 191 2.39 7.62 1.94
CA ASP A 191 3.50 6.82 1.42
C ASP A 191 3.65 5.45 2.11
N ALA A 192 2.65 5.07 2.93
CA ALA A 192 2.50 3.70 3.42
C ALA A 192 1.47 2.92 2.58
N ALA A 193 1.48 1.60 2.64
CA ALA A 193 0.55 0.76 1.88
C ALA A 193 0.33 -0.60 2.55
N PHE A 194 -0.89 -1.11 2.46
CA PHE A 194 -1.16 -2.53 2.69
C PHE A 194 -0.53 -3.36 1.58
N ARG A 195 0.44 -4.20 1.94
CA ARG A 195 1.13 -5.05 0.97
C ARG A 195 0.20 -6.10 0.36
N PHE A 196 -0.77 -6.58 1.12
CA PHE A 196 -1.72 -7.61 0.71
C PHE A 196 -3.15 -7.11 0.90
N LEU A 197 -3.77 -6.61 -0.16
CA LEU A 197 -5.15 -6.10 -0.08
C LEU A 197 -6.19 -7.17 0.30
N HIS A 198 -5.90 -8.45 0.08
CA HIS A 198 -6.78 -9.56 0.40
C HIS A 198 -6.70 -10.05 1.85
N VAL A 199 -5.74 -9.59 2.63
CA VAL A 199 -5.54 -10.02 4.03
C VAL A 199 -6.27 -9.06 4.97
N PRO A 200 -7.27 -9.51 5.76
CA PRO A 200 -8.05 -8.63 6.61
C PRO A 200 -7.26 -8.13 7.81
N MET A 201 -7.63 -6.97 8.33
CA MET A 201 -7.00 -6.37 9.50
C MET A 201 -7.06 -7.28 10.73
N GLU A 202 -8.15 -8.02 10.90
CA GLU A 202 -8.31 -9.00 11.98
C GLU A 202 -7.23 -10.08 11.97
N TRP A 203 -6.83 -10.52 10.77
CA TRP A 203 -5.72 -11.46 10.62
C TRP A 203 -4.40 -10.83 11.09
N MET A 204 -4.14 -9.59 10.69
CA MET A 204 -2.94 -8.84 11.13
C MET A 204 -2.96 -8.58 12.63
N LEU A 205 -4.11 -8.23 13.21
CA LEU A 205 -4.29 -8.06 14.66
C LEU A 205 -3.99 -9.36 15.43
N ASN A 206 -4.39 -10.50 14.88
CA ASN A 206 -4.08 -11.83 15.43
C ASN A 206 -2.60 -12.16 15.27
N TYR A 207 -2.05 -11.93 14.10
CA TYR A 207 -0.65 -12.21 13.79
C TYR A 207 0.30 -11.43 14.71
N TRP A 208 0.02 -10.17 14.94
CA TRP A 208 0.79 -9.33 15.87
C TRP A 208 0.38 -9.51 17.35
N ASP A 209 -0.53 -10.43 17.68
CA ASP A 209 -1.07 -10.65 19.06
C ASP A 209 -1.50 -9.34 19.74
N ILE A 210 -2.35 -8.55 19.07
CA ILE A 210 -2.86 -7.30 19.63
C ILE A 210 -3.80 -7.62 20.79
N LYS A 211 -3.41 -7.18 21.99
CA LYS A 211 -4.14 -7.43 23.24
C LYS A 211 -5.18 -6.34 23.48
N LYS A 212 -6.15 -6.63 24.35
CA LYS A 212 -7.16 -5.64 24.75
C LYS A 212 -6.56 -4.45 25.52
N SER A 213 -5.38 -4.61 26.10
CA SER A 213 -4.63 -3.54 26.79
C SER A 213 -3.85 -2.63 25.85
N ASP A 214 -3.55 -3.08 24.63
CA ASP A 214 -2.69 -2.33 23.70
C ASP A 214 -3.50 -1.17 23.12
N ALA A 215 -3.27 0.03 23.64
CA ALA A 215 -4.01 1.23 23.22
C ALA A 215 -3.51 1.77 21.88
N ILE A 216 -2.19 1.67 21.64
CA ILE A 216 -1.56 2.07 20.40
C ILE A 216 -0.44 1.10 20.02
N THR A 217 -0.39 0.72 18.76
CA THR A 217 0.65 -0.17 18.21
C THR A 217 1.31 0.51 17.02
N MET A 218 2.64 0.50 16.99
CA MET A 218 3.47 1.06 15.92
C MET A 218 4.68 0.18 15.70
N ALA A 219 5.25 0.18 14.48
CA ALA A 219 6.53 -0.46 14.23
C ALA A 219 7.69 0.48 14.58
N LYS A 220 8.83 -0.10 14.96
CA LYS A 220 10.06 0.65 15.18
C LYS A 220 10.58 1.23 13.86
N ASP A 221 11.31 2.33 13.94
CA ASP A 221 12.14 2.83 12.84
C ASP A 221 13.33 1.89 12.58
N PRO A 222 13.97 1.95 11.40
CA PRO A 222 15.21 1.23 11.17
C PRO A 222 16.31 1.77 12.09
N TRP A 223 17.05 0.86 12.71
CA TRP A 223 18.22 1.19 13.50
C TRP A 223 19.48 0.87 12.73
N ASP A 224 20.31 1.89 12.46
CA ASP A 224 21.58 1.73 11.77
C ASP A 224 22.74 1.79 12.81
N PRO A 225 23.53 0.72 12.96
CA PRO A 225 24.70 0.72 13.86
C PRO A 225 25.77 1.75 13.51
N LYS A 226 25.79 2.27 12.26
CA LYS A 226 26.70 3.34 11.82
C LYS A 226 26.25 4.72 12.23
N SER A 227 24.97 4.89 12.53
CA SER A 227 24.34 6.16 12.90
C SER A 227 23.22 5.94 13.93
N PRO A 228 23.52 5.30 15.08
CA PRO A 228 22.51 4.85 16.03
C PRO A 228 21.65 6.00 16.59
N GLN A 229 22.26 7.18 16.77
CA GLN A 229 21.60 8.38 17.31
C GLN A 229 20.56 8.99 16.37
N TYR A 230 20.54 8.59 15.10
CA TYR A 230 19.66 9.21 14.10
C TYR A 230 18.19 8.87 14.30
N ASN A 231 17.92 7.61 14.67
CA ASN A 231 16.57 7.08 14.89
C ASN A 231 16.36 6.59 16.33
N SER A 232 17.08 7.18 17.30
CA SER A 232 16.97 6.80 18.72
C SER A 232 16.71 7.99 19.60
N ASP A 233 16.03 7.73 20.71
CA ASP A 233 15.78 8.73 21.74
C ASP A 233 17.01 8.93 22.65
N ARG A 234 16.89 9.83 23.62
CA ARG A 234 17.94 10.14 24.61
C ARG A 234 18.37 8.94 25.46
N PHE A 235 17.63 7.84 25.45
CA PHE A 235 17.94 6.60 26.16
C PHE A 235 18.48 5.49 25.23
N ASN A 236 18.83 5.84 23.99
CA ASN A 236 19.26 4.91 22.93
C ASN A 236 18.22 3.84 22.54
N ARG A 237 16.94 4.10 22.78
CA ARG A 237 15.86 3.25 22.31
C ARG A 237 15.38 3.77 20.94
N THR A 238 15.33 2.89 19.96
CA THR A 238 14.87 3.21 18.62
C THR A 238 13.47 3.81 18.67
N TYR A 239 13.23 4.90 17.94
CA TYR A 239 11.89 5.48 17.80
C TYR A 239 10.91 4.48 17.19
N THR A 240 9.64 4.64 17.51
CA THR A 240 8.54 4.04 16.75
C THR A 240 8.16 4.98 15.62
N ASN A 241 7.84 4.40 14.46
CA ASN A 241 7.40 5.16 13.29
C ASN A 241 5.89 5.41 13.34
N THR A 242 5.47 6.65 13.11
CA THR A 242 4.07 7.08 13.15
C THR A 242 3.37 7.05 11.79
N GLY A 243 3.98 6.49 10.75
CA GLY A 243 3.40 6.37 9.42
C GLY A 243 2.41 5.21 9.28
N PHE A 244 2.44 4.26 10.22
CA PHE A 244 1.39 3.25 10.41
C PHE A 244 1.09 3.09 11.88
N MET A 245 -0.17 3.21 12.25
CA MET A 245 -0.62 3.07 13.64
C MET A 245 -1.91 2.26 13.73
N ILE A 246 -1.94 1.31 14.68
CA ILE A 246 -3.17 0.68 15.15
C ILE A 246 -3.56 1.35 16.45
N VAL A 247 -4.68 2.04 16.46
CA VAL A 247 -5.20 2.75 17.62
C VAL A 247 -6.46 2.06 18.09
N GLN A 248 -6.43 1.50 19.31
CA GLN A 248 -7.54 0.75 19.88
C GLN A 248 -8.31 1.60 20.88
N ASN A 249 -9.65 1.54 20.82
CA ASN A 249 -10.53 2.22 21.75
C ASN A 249 -10.48 1.56 23.13
N THR A 250 -9.51 1.97 23.93
CA THR A 250 -9.29 1.55 25.31
C THR A 250 -9.48 2.73 26.25
N PRO A 251 -9.67 2.53 27.56
CA PRO A 251 -9.76 3.64 28.51
C PRO A 251 -8.54 4.58 28.50
N GLN A 252 -7.36 4.08 28.10
CA GLN A 252 -6.11 4.84 28.10
C GLN A 252 -5.86 5.64 26.82
N ILE A 253 -6.56 5.35 25.72
CA ILE A 253 -6.20 5.96 24.44
C ILE A 253 -6.37 7.47 24.41
N LEU A 254 -7.48 7.99 24.95
CA LEU A 254 -7.70 9.43 24.97
C LEU A 254 -6.70 10.18 25.87
N PRO A 255 -6.36 9.70 27.09
CA PRO A 255 -5.25 10.22 27.86
C PRO A 255 -3.90 10.24 27.09
N ILE A 256 -3.58 9.16 26.36
CA ILE A 256 -2.35 9.08 25.55
C ILE A 256 -2.36 10.13 24.45
N LEU A 257 -3.42 10.18 23.65
CA LEU A 257 -3.53 11.11 22.52
C LEU A 257 -3.55 12.57 22.97
N LYS A 258 -4.18 12.86 24.11
CA LYS A 258 -4.16 14.18 24.74
C LYS A 258 -2.76 14.56 25.18
N ALA A 259 -2.07 13.69 25.92
CA ALA A 259 -0.71 13.93 26.38
C ALA A 259 0.25 14.15 25.21
N TRP A 260 0.07 13.42 24.12
CA TRP A 260 0.85 13.57 22.90
C TRP A 260 0.57 14.90 22.20
N HIS A 261 -0.70 15.25 22.01
CA HIS A 261 -1.12 16.51 21.39
C HIS A 261 -0.61 17.75 22.14
N GLU A 262 -0.66 17.72 23.47
CA GLU A 262 -0.27 18.82 24.36
C GLU A 262 1.23 18.81 24.70
N CYS A 263 1.98 17.81 24.25
CA CYS A 263 3.40 17.70 24.55
C CYS A 263 4.20 18.99 24.22
N PRO A 264 3.99 19.65 23.07
CA PRO A 264 4.73 20.86 22.71
C PRO A 264 4.42 22.11 23.55
N ASP A 265 3.48 22.02 24.49
CA ASP A 265 3.15 23.15 25.36
C ASP A 265 4.07 23.21 26.60
N ASP A 266 4.98 22.23 26.74
CA ASP A 266 5.97 22.11 27.82
C ASP A 266 5.40 22.04 29.26
N VAL A 267 4.08 21.84 29.40
CA VAL A 267 3.42 21.80 30.71
C VAL A 267 3.69 20.47 31.41
N ARG A 268 3.42 19.37 30.73
CA ARG A 268 3.63 18.02 31.26
C ARG A 268 5.06 17.52 30.99
N TYR A 269 5.60 17.84 29.84
CA TYR A 269 6.87 17.34 29.35
C TYR A 269 7.81 18.50 29.05
N ALA A 270 8.71 18.81 29.97
CA ALA A 270 9.66 19.88 29.80
C ALA A 270 10.51 19.72 28.53
N ASN A 271 10.65 20.80 27.78
CA ASN A 271 11.38 20.84 26.49
C ASN A 271 10.77 19.99 25.36
N CYS A 272 9.52 19.56 25.44
CA CYS A 272 8.88 18.86 24.31
C CYS A 272 8.66 19.80 23.11
N SER A 273 8.54 21.11 23.36
CA SER A 273 8.43 22.14 22.30
C SER A 273 9.58 22.12 21.30
N GLN A 274 10.75 21.58 21.68
CA GLN A 274 11.87 21.39 20.74
C GLN A 274 11.51 20.55 19.53
N TRP A 275 10.46 19.69 19.62
CA TRP A 275 10.00 18.83 18.55
C TRP A 275 8.87 19.43 17.71
N LYS A 276 8.52 20.69 17.88
CA LYS A 276 7.49 21.36 17.07
C LYS A 276 7.80 21.30 15.58
N THR A 277 9.01 21.62 15.17
CA THR A 277 9.42 21.70 13.77
C THR A 277 10.61 20.82 13.40
N PRO A 278 11.61 20.56 14.29
CA PRO A 278 12.68 19.63 13.97
C PRO A 278 12.19 18.18 13.80
N ARG A 279 12.90 17.47 13.04
CA ARG A 279 12.69 16.06 12.69
C ARG A 279 12.99 15.19 13.93
N PHE A 280 12.14 14.20 14.26
CA PHE A 280 10.95 13.75 13.53
C PHE A 280 9.63 14.25 14.13
N HIS A 281 9.53 15.50 14.55
CA HIS A 281 8.28 16.15 14.95
C HIS A 281 7.52 15.39 16.06
N GLU A 282 6.24 15.08 15.82
CA GLU A 282 5.37 14.35 16.73
C GLU A 282 5.87 12.93 17.04
N GLN A 283 6.56 12.28 16.09
CA GLN A 283 7.16 10.96 16.29
C GLN A 283 8.27 11.02 17.35
N SER A 284 9.17 12.01 17.26
CA SER A 284 10.22 12.19 18.25
C SER A 284 9.64 12.49 19.63
N ALA A 285 8.62 13.35 19.71
CA ALA A 285 7.94 13.64 20.96
C ALA A 285 7.28 12.39 21.58
N PHE A 286 6.64 11.56 20.76
CA PHE A 286 6.11 10.28 21.19
C PHE A 286 7.22 9.40 21.78
N GLY A 287 8.31 9.23 21.05
CA GLY A 287 9.43 8.38 21.45
C GLY A 287 10.18 8.88 22.68
N GLU A 288 10.30 10.20 22.85
CA GLU A 288 11.03 10.80 23.97
C GLU A 288 10.24 10.84 25.27
N TYR A 289 8.91 10.99 25.21
CA TYR A 289 8.08 11.26 26.36
C TYR A 289 6.91 10.31 26.51
N ILE A 290 6.00 10.28 25.55
CA ILE A 290 4.71 9.61 25.66
C ILE A 290 4.86 8.11 25.86
N ARG A 291 5.77 7.49 25.11
CA ARG A 291 6.05 6.07 25.16
C ARG A 291 6.45 5.58 26.56
N TYR A 292 7.15 6.40 27.34
CA TYR A 292 7.58 6.05 28.70
C TYR A 292 6.48 6.17 29.75
N ASP A 293 5.66 7.22 29.64
CA ASP A 293 4.53 7.43 30.57
C ASP A 293 3.43 6.38 30.41
N TYR A 294 3.32 5.82 29.21
CA TYR A 294 2.23 4.90 28.87
C TYR A 294 2.72 3.53 28.40
N GLU A 295 3.95 3.17 28.70
CA GLU A 295 4.61 1.95 28.23
C GLU A 295 3.75 0.66 28.31
N PRO A 296 2.98 0.39 29.40
CA PRO A 296 2.16 -0.83 29.47
C PRO A 296 1.03 -0.91 28.44
N TYR A 297 0.71 0.19 27.77
CA TYR A 297 -0.39 0.31 26.82
C TYR A 297 0.10 0.50 25.37
N ILE A 298 1.41 0.53 25.19
CA ILE A 298 2.04 0.73 23.88
C ILE A 298 2.68 -0.57 23.43
N LYS A 299 2.30 -1.03 22.25
CA LYS A 299 2.92 -2.18 21.62
C LYS A 299 3.84 -1.73 20.49
N GLU A 300 5.09 -2.15 20.57
CA GLU A 300 6.07 -1.94 19.50
C GLU A 300 6.25 -3.20 18.68
N LEU A 301 6.11 -3.09 17.37
CA LEU A 301 6.43 -4.13 16.42
C LEU A 301 7.87 -3.94 15.93
N ASP A 302 8.49 -5.02 15.47
CA ASP A 302 9.77 -4.90 14.80
C ASP A 302 9.61 -4.16 13.45
N CYS A 303 10.66 -3.44 13.05
CA CYS A 303 10.63 -2.60 11.86
C CYS A 303 10.12 -3.34 10.62
N GLY A 304 10.62 -4.55 10.39
CA GLY A 304 10.26 -5.36 9.23
C GLY A 304 8.81 -5.82 9.18
N GLU A 305 8.07 -5.75 10.28
CA GLU A 305 6.68 -6.21 10.33
C GLU A 305 5.71 -5.24 9.65
N ALA A 306 5.85 -3.94 9.96
CA ALA A 306 4.90 -2.92 9.51
C ALA A 306 5.57 -1.57 9.19
N ASN A 307 6.82 -1.59 8.74
CA ASN A 307 7.57 -0.40 8.33
C ASN A 307 8.63 -0.79 7.29
N GLY A 308 9.15 0.18 6.54
CA GLY A 308 10.13 -0.07 5.49
C GLY A 308 9.56 -0.65 4.20
N PHE A 309 10.48 -1.04 3.32
CA PHE A 309 10.15 -1.54 1.98
C PHE A 309 11.30 -2.40 1.43
N PRO A 310 11.10 -3.21 0.38
CA PRO A 310 12.15 -4.01 -0.21
C PRO A 310 13.38 -3.17 -0.59
N GLY A 311 14.56 -3.60 -0.14
CA GLY A 311 15.82 -2.85 -0.30
C GLY A 311 16.31 -2.15 0.96
N VAL A 312 15.49 -2.05 2.01
CA VAL A 312 15.94 -1.58 3.33
C VAL A 312 16.54 -2.75 4.10
N GLU A 313 17.86 -2.86 4.11
CA GLU A 313 18.56 -3.98 4.74
C GLU A 313 18.72 -3.82 6.26
N VAL A 314 18.87 -2.57 6.72
CA VAL A 314 19.04 -2.27 8.15
C VAL A 314 17.80 -2.69 8.94
N SER A 315 17.99 -3.36 10.07
CA SER A 315 16.92 -3.86 10.95
C SER A 315 15.94 -4.82 10.26
N ASN A 316 16.30 -5.42 9.12
CA ASN A 316 15.38 -6.22 8.30
C ASN A 316 14.05 -5.50 7.99
N CYS A 317 14.11 -4.19 7.77
CA CYS A 317 12.97 -3.29 7.67
C CYS A 317 12.36 -3.29 6.26
N GLN A 318 11.77 -4.42 5.84
CA GLN A 318 11.30 -4.64 4.48
C GLN A 318 9.78 -4.59 4.30
N GLY A 319 9.03 -4.30 5.35
CA GLY A 319 7.58 -4.17 5.30
C GLY A 319 6.86 -5.47 4.95
N LYS A 320 6.80 -6.41 5.91
CA LYS A 320 6.19 -7.73 5.70
C LYS A 320 4.69 -7.67 5.38
N LEU A 321 3.93 -6.89 6.12
CA LEU A 321 2.49 -6.72 5.94
C LEU A 321 2.09 -5.30 5.56
N ILE A 322 2.78 -4.31 6.12
CA ILE A 322 2.64 -2.91 5.77
C ILE A 322 4.00 -2.41 5.28
N ARG A 323 4.01 -1.73 4.15
CA ARG A 323 5.19 -1.07 3.60
C ARG A 323 5.09 0.42 3.80
N HIS A 324 6.24 1.08 4.03
CA HIS A 324 6.32 2.52 4.22
C HIS A 324 7.53 3.07 3.45
N TYR A 325 7.27 3.82 2.39
CA TYR A 325 8.24 4.24 1.37
C TYR A 325 8.78 5.64 1.65
N TRP A 326 9.61 5.81 2.68
CA TRP A 326 10.12 7.14 3.08
C TRP A 326 10.90 7.87 1.98
N PHE A 327 11.66 7.13 1.18
CA PHE A 327 12.52 7.68 0.11
C PHE A 327 11.99 7.35 -1.28
N GLU A 328 11.56 6.12 -1.51
CA GLU A 328 11.09 5.61 -2.79
C GLU A 328 9.56 5.71 -2.88
N LYS A 329 9.01 6.89 -2.62
CA LYS A 329 7.57 7.10 -2.48
C LYS A 329 6.74 6.68 -3.69
N HIS A 330 7.33 6.71 -4.89
CA HIS A 330 6.65 6.25 -6.10
C HIS A 330 6.28 4.76 -6.07
N LEU A 331 6.99 3.93 -5.31
CA LEU A 331 6.74 2.51 -5.19
C LEU A 331 5.41 2.16 -4.50
N VAL A 332 4.81 3.09 -3.75
CA VAL A 332 3.47 2.87 -3.17
C VAL A 332 2.43 2.64 -4.25
N LYS A 333 2.55 3.36 -5.35
CA LYS A 333 1.70 3.23 -6.53
C LYS A 333 1.92 1.89 -7.22
N ASP A 334 3.17 1.45 -7.33
CA ASP A 334 3.53 0.17 -7.95
C ASP A 334 2.99 -1.01 -7.11
N ASP A 335 3.05 -0.93 -5.79
CA ASP A 335 2.44 -1.92 -4.89
C ASP A 335 0.91 -2.02 -5.10
N PHE A 336 0.23 -0.89 -5.18
CA PHE A 336 -1.20 -0.87 -5.45
C PHE A 336 -1.53 -1.49 -6.82
N GLN A 337 -0.81 -1.09 -7.87
CA GLN A 337 -0.96 -1.65 -9.21
C GLN A 337 -0.76 -3.16 -9.21
N GLN A 338 0.30 -3.65 -8.55
CA GLN A 338 0.59 -5.08 -8.49
C GLN A 338 -0.53 -5.87 -7.80
N ASN A 339 -1.08 -5.35 -6.71
CA ASN A 339 -2.22 -5.96 -6.02
C ASN A 339 -3.45 -6.05 -6.92
N MET A 340 -3.79 -4.97 -7.62
CA MET A 340 -4.93 -4.94 -8.54
C MET A 340 -4.74 -5.91 -9.72
N MET A 341 -3.53 -5.94 -10.31
CA MET A 341 -3.21 -6.85 -11.40
C MET A 341 -3.29 -8.32 -10.96
N ASN A 342 -2.79 -8.66 -9.78
CA ASN A 342 -2.89 -10.01 -9.24
C ASN A 342 -4.35 -10.43 -9.05
N ALA A 343 -5.19 -9.54 -8.52
CA ALA A 343 -6.61 -9.82 -8.32
C ALA A 343 -7.36 -10.09 -9.65
N ILE A 344 -6.92 -9.48 -10.74
CA ILE A 344 -7.51 -9.69 -12.08
C ILE A 344 -6.92 -10.94 -12.76
N THR A 345 -5.61 -11.12 -12.71
CA THR A 345 -4.93 -12.16 -13.49
C THR A 345 -5.12 -13.56 -12.91
N MET A 346 -5.22 -13.71 -11.60
CA MET A 346 -5.42 -15.02 -10.98
C MET A 346 -6.74 -15.69 -11.39
N PRO A 347 -7.91 -15.01 -11.34
CA PRO A 347 -9.16 -15.57 -11.87
C PRO A 347 -9.10 -15.87 -13.36
N ILE A 348 -8.45 -15.01 -14.18
CA ILE A 348 -8.27 -15.24 -15.61
C ILE A 348 -7.43 -16.50 -15.84
N GLN A 349 -6.33 -16.65 -15.13
CA GLN A 349 -5.48 -17.84 -15.24
C GLN A 349 -6.26 -19.11 -14.89
N LYS A 350 -7.04 -19.07 -13.82
CA LYS A 350 -7.90 -20.20 -13.44
C LYS A 350 -8.91 -20.53 -14.55
N LEU A 351 -9.63 -19.53 -15.04
CA LEU A 351 -10.60 -19.69 -16.11
C LEU A 351 -9.95 -20.28 -17.37
N PHE A 352 -8.76 -19.80 -17.76
CA PHE A 352 -8.01 -20.36 -18.88
C PHE A 352 -7.64 -21.82 -18.64
N ALA A 353 -7.13 -22.16 -17.45
CA ALA A 353 -6.74 -23.52 -17.09
C ALA A 353 -7.93 -24.48 -17.08
N ASP A 354 -9.07 -24.06 -16.55
CA ASP A 354 -10.32 -24.85 -16.52
C ASP A 354 -10.85 -25.15 -17.94
N ASN A 355 -10.55 -24.29 -18.91
CA ASN A 355 -10.99 -24.42 -20.31
C ASN A 355 -9.88 -24.89 -21.28
N ILE A 356 -8.72 -25.29 -20.79
CA ILE A 356 -7.52 -25.56 -21.60
C ILE A 356 -7.79 -26.57 -22.73
N GLY A 357 -8.60 -27.60 -22.49
CA GLY A 357 -8.97 -28.62 -23.48
C GLY A 357 -9.84 -28.12 -24.64
N HIS A 358 -10.48 -26.95 -24.44
CA HIS A 358 -11.32 -26.31 -25.48
C HIS A 358 -10.58 -25.18 -26.19
N ILE A 359 -9.57 -24.59 -25.53
CA ILE A 359 -8.83 -23.42 -26.02
C ILE A 359 -7.61 -23.85 -26.83
N ILE A 360 -6.88 -24.87 -26.36
CA ILE A 360 -5.64 -25.32 -27.00
C ILE A 360 -5.95 -26.37 -28.07
N THR A 361 -5.64 -26.02 -29.31
CA THR A 361 -5.62 -26.96 -30.43
C THR A 361 -4.16 -27.30 -30.75
N LYS A 362 -3.85 -28.60 -30.73
CA LYS A 362 -2.56 -29.12 -31.21
C LYS A 362 -2.67 -29.52 -32.66
N THR A 363 -1.76 -29.09 -33.48
CA THR A 363 -1.64 -29.56 -34.86
C THR A 363 -0.24 -30.13 -35.10
N GLU A 364 -0.19 -31.25 -35.82
CA GLU A 364 1.04 -31.87 -36.27
C GLU A 364 1.43 -31.37 -37.67
N GLU A 365 0.51 -30.66 -38.34
CA GLU A 365 0.71 -30.17 -39.72
C GLU A 365 1.16 -28.71 -39.71
N ASN A 366 2.37 -28.46 -40.22
CA ASN A 366 2.90 -27.12 -40.42
C ASN A 366 2.67 -26.61 -41.86
N VAL A 367 1.69 -27.18 -42.58
CA VAL A 367 1.38 -26.86 -43.97
C VAL A 367 -0.02 -26.27 -44.07
N ILE A 368 -0.14 -25.15 -44.76
CA ILE A 368 -1.43 -24.57 -45.12
C ILE A 368 -1.93 -25.30 -46.35
N HIS A 369 -3.07 -25.98 -46.27
CA HIS A 369 -3.75 -26.66 -47.38
C HIS A 369 -4.74 -25.74 -48.07
#